data_c48c983023659ece588e1382ef59db7c
#
_entry.id   c48c983023659ece588e1382ef59db7c
#
_cell.length_a   1.000
_cell.length_b   1.000
_cell.length_c   1.000
_cell.angle_alpha   90.00
_cell.angle_beta   90.00
_cell.angle_gamma   90.00
#
_symmetry.space_group_name_H-M   'P 1'
#
loop_
_entity.id
_entity.type
_entity.pdbx_description
1 polymer ?
#
loop_
_entity_poly.entity_id
_entity_poly.type
_entity_poly.pdbx_seq_one_letter_code
_entity_poly.pdbx_strand_id
1 'polypeptide(L)'
;MKKRIFLIMLLTALLMGGSTLTVNAQTYPPKHTPELEFALQLKVTLGEAFSIDNTQHGRRTVIPITGGTFEGPGLKGTIINGGADYQLANDKGRTELEAIYCIKTDDGVYIHVRNRGIIANGKDASGKPKFYFKAAPQFEAPAESKYGWLNDALFVCEPEWTQEFKGIVLNVWRVK
;
A
#
# COMPACT_ATOMS: atom_id res chain seq x y z
N MET A 1 54.73 -18.45 -71.03
CA MET A 1 55.43 -18.04 -69.81
C MET A 1 54.49 -17.07 -68.99
N LYS A 2 53.86 -17.53 -67.95
CA LYS A 2 52.86 -16.76 -67.18
C LYS A 2 53.53 -16.10 -65.97
N LYS A 3 53.59 -14.79 -65.92
CA LYS A 3 54.02 -13.99 -64.74
C LYS A 3 52.89 -13.96 -63.71
N ARG A 4 53.18 -14.51 -62.56
CA ARG A 4 52.31 -14.39 -61.38
C ARG A 4 52.62 -13.04 -60.64
N ILE A 5 51.68 -12.14 -60.61
CA ILE A 5 51.77 -10.94 -59.83
C ILE A 5 51.22 -11.27 -58.40
N PHE A 6 52.08 -11.10 -57.38
CA PHE A 6 51.76 -11.28 -56.00
C PHE A 6 51.18 -9.94 -55.50
N LEU A 7 49.88 -9.92 -55.19
CA LEU A 7 49.25 -8.75 -54.61
C LEU A 7 49.34 -8.86 -53.07
N ILE A 8 50.15 -8.03 -52.44
CA ILE A 8 50.29 -7.90 -51.02
C ILE A 8 49.12 -7.01 -50.52
N MET A 9 48.12 -7.61 -49.88
CA MET A 9 47.12 -6.87 -49.15
C MET A 9 47.68 -6.45 -47.78
N LEU A 10 47.88 -5.15 -47.64
CA LEU A 10 48.22 -4.49 -46.39
C LEU A 10 46.95 -4.37 -45.52
N LEU A 11 46.82 -5.23 -44.50
CA LEU A 11 45.69 -5.20 -43.56
C LEU A 11 45.98 -4.13 -42.50
N THR A 12 45.45 -2.93 -42.67
CA THR A 12 45.45 -1.89 -41.64
C THR A 12 44.40 -2.22 -40.58
N ALA A 13 44.85 -2.75 -39.46
CA ALA A 13 43.97 -2.92 -38.26
C ALA A 13 43.66 -1.55 -37.67
N LEU A 14 42.41 -1.07 -37.86
CA LEU A 14 41.90 0.09 -37.20
C LEU A 14 41.57 -0.28 -35.75
N LEU A 15 42.46 0.09 -34.82
CA LEU A 15 42.22 0.03 -33.39
C LEU A 15 41.16 1.08 -33.03
N MET A 16 39.89 0.69 -33.08
CA MET A 16 38.83 1.45 -32.42
C MET A 16 39.02 1.32 -30.92
N GLY A 17 39.54 2.38 -30.30
CA GLY A 17 39.54 2.54 -28.84
C GLY A 17 38.12 2.59 -28.32
N GLY A 18 37.59 1.44 -27.92
CA GLY A 18 36.30 1.35 -27.22
C GLY A 18 36.47 1.98 -25.85
N SER A 19 36.00 3.24 -25.70
CA SER A 19 35.77 3.84 -24.38
C SER A 19 34.70 3.01 -23.69
N THR A 20 35.08 2.13 -22.79
CA THR A 20 34.16 1.47 -21.89
C THR A 20 33.56 2.56 -20.95
N LEU A 21 32.37 2.99 -21.26
CA LEU A 21 31.60 3.77 -20.28
C LEU A 21 31.34 2.87 -19.07
N THR A 22 32.15 3.02 -18.03
CA THR A 22 31.87 2.45 -16.73
C THR A 22 30.63 3.18 -16.19
N VAL A 23 29.44 2.60 -16.40
CA VAL A 23 28.25 2.98 -15.68
C VAL A 23 28.53 2.65 -14.22
N ASN A 24 28.81 3.67 -13.41
CA ASN A 24 28.82 3.53 -11.95
C ASN A 24 27.41 3.11 -11.55
N ALA A 25 27.21 1.82 -11.33
CA ALA A 25 25.98 1.31 -10.74
C ALA A 25 25.82 1.99 -9.38
N GLN A 26 24.80 2.84 -9.29
CA GLN A 26 24.44 3.47 -8.04
C GLN A 26 24.19 2.37 -7.01
N THR A 27 24.93 2.40 -5.90
CA THR A 27 24.80 1.39 -4.84
C THR A 27 23.45 1.51 -4.18
N TYR A 28 22.56 0.54 -4.40
CA TYR A 28 21.36 0.31 -3.63
C TYR A 28 21.64 -0.74 -2.54
N PRO A 29 21.06 -0.63 -1.37
CA PRO A 29 19.99 0.27 -0.93
C PRO A 29 20.45 1.70 -0.60
N PRO A 30 19.52 2.68 -0.58
CA PRO A 30 19.80 4.04 -0.14
C PRO A 30 20.26 4.06 1.31
N LYS A 31 21.03 5.10 1.70
CA LYS A 31 21.61 5.22 3.05
C LYS A 31 20.55 5.32 4.17
N HIS A 32 19.37 5.79 3.84
CA HIS A 32 18.27 5.99 4.78
C HIS A 32 17.04 5.21 4.33
N THR A 33 16.53 4.39 5.21
CA THR A 33 15.26 3.67 5.05
C THR A 33 14.23 4.38 5.91
N PRO A 34 13.00 4.65 5.41
CA PRO A 34 11.93 5.18 6.24
C PRO A 34 11.67 4.28 7.46
N GLU A 35 11.53 4.89 8.62
CA GLU A 35 11.16 4.20 9.85
C GLU A 35 9.64 4.23 10.05
N LEU A 36 9.12 3.24 10.76
CA LEU A 36 7.72 3.16 11.11
C LEU A 36 7.53 3.31 12.61
N GLU A 37 6.67 4.24 13.00
CA GLU A 37 6.26 4.48 14.38
C GLU A 37 4.80 4.06 14.56
N PHE A 38 4.52 3.21 15.57
CA PHE A 38 3.15 2.81 15.85
C PHE A 38 2.30 4.03 16.20
N ALA A 39 1.19 4.21 15.46
CA ALA A 39 0.29 5.34 15.62
C ALA A 39 -1.00 4.96 16.37
N LEU A 40 -1.71 3.94 15.90
CA LEU A 40 -2.94 3.46 16.54
C LEU A 40 -3.35 2.08 16.02
N GLN A 41 -4.14 1.39 16.83
CA GLN A 41 -4.89 0.20 16.42
C GLN A 41 -6.38 0.54 16.38
N LEU A 42 -7.08 0.14 15.31
CA LEU A 42 -8.54 0.24 15.21
C LEU A 42 -9.13 -1.17 15.21
N LYS A 43 -10.15 -1.40 16.03
CA LYS A 43 -10.99 -2.61 16.04
C LYS A 43 -12.33 -2.25 15.43
N VAL A 44 -12.48 -2.54 14.12
CA VAL A 44 -13.62 -2.09 13.32
C VAL A 44 -14.67 -3.18 13.26
N THR A 45 -15.89 -2.90 13.72
CA THR A 45 -17.03 -3.81 13.59
C THR A 45 -17.70 -3.62 12.23
N LEU A 46 -18.06 -4.74 11.61
CA LEU A 46 -18.58 -4.77 10.26
C LEU A 46 -20.02 -5.28 10.25
N GLY A 47 -20.84 -4.71 9.36
CA GLY A 47 -22.19 -5.18 9.06
C GLY A 47 -22.19 -6.26 7.98
N GLU A 48 -23.39 -6.64 7.58
CA GLU A 48 -23.60 -7.60 6.48
C GLU A 48 -23.15 -6.97 5.15
N ALA A 49 -22.23 -7.65 4.48
CA ALA A 49 -21.74 -7.23 3.18
C ALA A 49 -22.78 -7.51 2.07
N PHE A 50 -22.87 -6.61 1.10
CA PHE A 50 -23.67 -6.83 -0.09
C PHE A 50 -22.85 -6.56 -1.35
N SER A 51 -23.20 -7.25 -2.46
CA SER A 51 -22.48 -7.18 -3.72
C SER A 51 -23.32 -6.48 -4.78
N ILE A 52 -22.63 -5.66 -5.59
CA ILE A 52 -23.14 -5.14 -6.87
C ILE A 52 -22.31 -5.86 -7.94
N ASP A 53 -22.86 -6.95 -8.46
CA ASP A 53 -22.12 -7.85 -9.34
C ASP A 53 -21.90 -7.26 -10.74
N ASN A 54 -20.78 -7.65 -11.35
CA ASN A 54 -20.46 -7.43 -12.77
C ASN A 54 -20.67 -6.00 -13.28
N THR A 55 -20.15 -5.02 -12.55
CA THR A 55 -20.09 -3.64 -13.04
C THR A 55 -19.06 -3.50 -14.17
N GLN A 56 -19.14 -2.42 -14.94
CA GLN A 56 -18.10 -2.07 -15.94
C GLN A 56 -16.67 -1.96 -15.38
N HIS A 57 -16.52 -1.84 -14.05
CA HIS A 57 -15.23 -1.70 -13.36
C HIS A 57 -14.79 -2.99 -12.65
N GLY A 58 -15.63 -4.02 -12.58
CA GLY A 58 -15.43 -5.27 -11.86
C GLY A 58 -16.54 -5.54 -10.86
N ARG A 59 -16.33 -6.51 -9.98
CA ARG A 59 -17.30 -6.85 -8.92
C ARG A 59 -17.15 -5.90 -7.73
N ARG A 60 -18.20 -5.13 -7.49
CA ARG A 60 -18.28 -4.20 -6.36
C ARG A 60 -18.90 -4.89 -5.14
N THR A 61 -18.23 -4.82 -3.97
CA THR A 61 -18.78 -5.23 -2.68
C THR A 61 -18.75 -4.04 -1.73
N VAL A 62 -19.81 -3.86 -0.96
CA VAL A 62 -19.90 -2.82 0.07
C VAL A 62 -20.04 -3.51 1.42
N ILE A 63 -19.16 -3.18 2.34
CA ILE A 63 -19.15 -3.72 3.71
C ILE A 63 -19.41 -2.56 4.67
N PRO A 64 -20.63 -2.46 5.27
CA PRO A 64 -20.94 -1.42 6.22
C PRO A 64 -20.02 -1.46 7.45
N ILE A 65 -19.59 -0.29 7.91
CA ILE A 65 -18.87 -0.12 9.17
C ILE A 65 -19.89 0.28 10.22
N THR A 66 -20.07 -0.58 11.24
CA THR A 66 -21.10 -0.43 12.26
C THR A 66 -20.58 0.18 13.57
N GLY A 67 -19.26 0.40 13.67
CA GLY A 67 -18.65 1.00 14.84
C GLY A 67 -17.33 0.35 15.19
N GLY A 68 -16.98 0.39 16.48
CA GLY A 68 -15.75 -0.18 17.01
C GLY A 68 -15.02 0.80 17.93
N THR A 69 -13.76 0.49 18.21
CA THR A 69 -12.88 1.31 19.07
C THR A 69 -11.53 1.51 18.42
N PHE A 70 -10.81 2.52 18.85
CA PHE A 70 -9.41 2.69 18.50
C PHE A 70 -8.60 3.17 19.70
N GLU A 71 -7.32 2.81 19.71
CA GLU A 71 -6.38 3.21 20.75
C GLU A 71 -4.95 3.31 20.17
N GLY A 72 -4.21 4.31 20.65
CA GLY A 72 -2.80 4.53 20.31
C GLY A 72 -2.15 5.54 21.25
N PRO A 73 -0.85 5.80 21.09
CA PRO A 73 -0.16 6.80 21.90
C PRO A 73 -0.83 8.19 21.79
N GLY A 74 -1.42 8.65 22.89
CA GLY A 74 -2.03 9.97 22.98
C GLY A 74 -3.40 10.13 22.30
N LEU A 75 -4.01 9.06 21.75
CA LEU A 75 -5.36 9.12 21.20
C LEU A 75 -6.10 7.80 21.38
N LYS A 76 -7.37 7.88 21.75
CA LYS A 76 -8.29 6.74 21.84
C LYS A 76 -9.74 7.22 21.69
N GLY A 77 -10.64 6.27 21.42
CA GLY A 77 -12.06 6.61 21.26
C GLY A 77 -12.84 5.53 20.51
N THR A 78 -13.88 5.96 19.82
CA THR A 78 -14.85 5.08 19.15
C THR A 78 -14.90 5.35 17.64
N ILE A 79 -15.24 4.32 16.89
CA ILE A 79 -15.53 4.40 15.46
C ILE A 79 -17.02 4.68 15.32
N ILE A 80 -17.37 5.68 14.51
CA ILE A 80 -18.75 6.09 14.29
C ILE A 80 -19.40 5.16 13.28
N ASN A 81 -20.61 4.69 13.61
CA ASN A 81 -21.46 3.96 12.66
C ASN A 81 -21.88 4.85 11.48
N GLY A 82 -21.94 4.30 10.27
CA GLY A 82 -22.42 5.00 9.07
C GLY A 82 -21.42 5.09 7.92
N GLY A 83 -20.19 4.57 8.11
CA GLY A 83 -19.23 4.40 7.03
C GLY A 83 -19.34 3.05 6.33
N ALA A 84 -18.53 2.84 5.29
CA ALA A 84 -18.41 1.55 4.62
C ALA A 84 -17.05 1.38 3.95
N ASP A 85 -16.68 0.12 3.70
CA ASP A 85 -15.60 -0.26 2.80
C ASP A 85 -16.17 -0.63 1.42
N TYR A 86 -15.76 0.13 0.41
CA TYR A 86 -16.20 -0.01 -0.98
C TYR A 86 -15.15 -0.79 -1.76
N GLN A 87 -15.29 -2.10 -1.78
CA GLN A 87 -14.33 -2.99 -2.44
C GLN A 87 -14.62 -3.13 -3.93
N LEU A 88 -13.56 -3.23 -4.73
CA LEU A 88 -13.63 -3.51 -6.16
C LEU A 88 -12.69 -4.66 -6.51
N ALA A 89 -13.25 -5.82 -6.80
CA ALA A 89 -12.49 -7.01 -7.17
C ALA A 89 -12.43 -7.18 -8.70
N ASN A 90 -11.25 -7.57 -9.19
CA ASN A 90 -11.07 -7.98 -10.58
C ASN A 90 -10.90 -9.50 -10.70
N ASP A 91 -10.93 -10.02 -11.94
CA ASP A 91 -10.84 -11.45 -12.24
C ASP A 91 -9.41 -12.03 -12.06
N LYS A 92 -8.42 -11.18 -11.73
CA LYS A 92 -7.01 -11.58 -11.57
C LYS A 92 -6.61 -11.76 -10.10
N GLY A 93 -7.59 -11.84 -9.18
CA GLY A 93 -7.34 -12.05 -7.76
C GLY A 93 -6.88 -10.81 -6.98
N ARG A 94 -7.08 -9.61 -7.54
CA ARG A 94 -6.83 -8.33 -6.88
C ARG A 94 -8.15 -7.68 -6.47
N THR A 95 -8.21 -7.21 -5.23
CA THR A 95 -9.29 -6.37 -4.70
C THR A 95 -8.72 -5.05 -4.23
N GLU A 96 -9.27 -3.95 -4.70
CA GLU A 96 -9.03 -2.62 -4.18
C GLU A 96 -10.06 -2.31 -3.10
N LEU A 97 -9.61 -1.70 -2.02
CA LEU A 97 -10.41 -1.36 -0.85
C LEU A 97 -10.41 0.16 -0.70
N GLU A 98 -11.55 0.70 -0.34
CA GLU A 98 -11.68 2.11 0.02
C GLU A 98 -12.70 2.24 1.15
N ALA A 99 -12.21 2.23 2.38
CA ALA A 99 -13.04 2.44 3.56
C ALA A 99 -13.11 3.93 3.89
N ILE A 100 -14.33 4.46 4.03
CA ILE A 100 -14.60 5.85 4.39
C ILE A 100 -15.50 5.87 5.61
N TYR A 101 -15.03 6.46 6.69
CA TYR A 101 -15.75 6.54 7.97
C TYR A 101 -15.20 7.64 8.85
N CYS A 102 -15.82 7.85 10.01
CA CYS A 102 -15.34 8.79 11.01
C CYS A 102 -15.02 8.07 12.32
N ILE A 103 -14.07 8.61 13.06
CA ILE A 103 -13.79 8.25 14.45
C ILE A 103 -14.02 9.45 15.35
N LYS A 104 -14.32 9.19 16.62
CA LYS A 104 -14.49 10.21 17.65
C LYS A 104 -13.61 9.89 18.83
N THR A 105 -12.75 10.83 19.20
CA THR A 105 -11.89 10.71 20.38
C THR A 105 -12.68 10.82 21.69
N ASP A 106 -12.14 10.30 22.78
CA ASP A 106 -12.77 10.37 24.11
C ASP A 106 -13.01 11.80 24.59
N ASP A 107 -12.21 12.76 24.11
CA ASP A 107 -12.39 14.19 24.37
C ASP A 107 -13.30 14.90 23.33
N GLY A 108 -13.98 14.12 22.47
CA GLY A 108 -15.06 14.58 21.63
C GLY A 108 -14.70 15.10 20.25
N VAL A 109 -13.44 15.00 19.83
CA VAL A 109 -13.00 15.45 18.50
C VAL A 109 -13.33 14.41 17.45
N TYR A 110 -13.97 14.83 16.35
CA TYR A 110 -14.25 13.99 15.19
C TYR A 110 -13.10 14.06 14.20
N ILE A 111 -12.73 12.90 13.64
CA ILE A 111 -11.66 12.75 12.65
C ILE A 111 -12.22 11.90 11.51
N HIS A 112 -12.13 12.39 10.28
CA HIS A 112 -12.48 11.63 9.08
C HIS A 112 -11.33 10.68 8.71
N VAL A 113 -11.68 9.48 8.27
CA VAL A 113 -10.72 8.45 7.84
C VAL A 113 -11.09 7.98 6.45
N ARG A 114 -10.11 8.01 5.56
CA ARG A 114 -10.16 7.37 4.26
C ARG A 114 -9.02 6.37 4.16
N ASN A 115 -9.34 5.09 4.22
CA ASN A 115 -8.35 4.03 4.21
C ASN A 115 -8.39 3.26 2.89
N ARG A 116 -7.38 3.44 2.06
CA ARG A 116 -7.23 2.72 0.78
C ARG A 116 -6.29 1.56 0.94
N GLY A 117 -6.67 0.41 0.37
CA GLY A 117 -5.88 -0.80 0.49
C GLY A 117 -5.96 -1.71 -0.72
N ILE A 118 -5.17 -2.76 -0.64
CA ILE A 118 -5.07 -3.79 -1.67
C ILE A 118 -5.05 -5.15 -0.99
N ILE A 119 -5.95 -6.03 -1.44
CA ILE A 119 -5.81 -7.48 -1.27
C ILE A 119 -5.33 -8.04 -2.61
N ALA A 120 -4.29 -8.86 -2.59
CA ALA A 120 -3.81 -9.55 -3.76
C ALA A 120 -3.47 -11.00 -3.42
N ASN A 121 -4.10 -11.92 -4.16
CA ASN A 121 -3.80 -13.33 -4.12
C ASN A 121 -2.91 -13.66 -5.33
N GLY A 122 -1.78 -14.30 -5.10
CA GLY A 122 -0.82 -14.63 -6.16
C GLY A 122 0.07 -15.78 -5.77
N LYS A 123 1.19 -15.89 -6.46
CA LYS A 123 2.26 -16.84 -6.14
C LYS A 123 3.57 -16.08 -5.99
N ASP A 124 4.44 -16.55 -5.11
CA ASP A 124 5.81 -16.07 -5.01
C ASP A 124 6.69 -16.62 -6.15
N ALA A 125 7.97 -16.24 -6.17
CA ALA A 125 8.93 -16.70 -7.17
C ALA A 125 9.14 -18.24 -7.18
N SER A 126 8.79 -18.93 -6.09
CA SER A 126 8.86 -20.40 -5.96
C SER A 126 7.53 -21.09 -6.33
N GLY A 127 6.51 -20.33 -6.74
CA GLY A 127 5.19 -20.83 -7.09
C GLY A 127 4.26 -21.09 -5.91
N LYS A 128 4.67 -20.78 -4.68
CA LYS A 128 3.83 -20.92 -3.49
C LYS A 128 2.76 -19.83 -3.42
N PRO A 129 1.55 -20.14 -2.89
CA PRO A 129 0.52 -19.13 -2.67
C PRO A 129 1.05 -17.98 -1.82
N LYS A 130 0.80 -16.75 -2.27
CA LYS A 130 1.14 -15.51 -1.56
C LYS A 130 -0.10 -14.68 -1.37
N PHE A 131 -0.38 -14.33 -0.13
CA PHE A 131 -1.44 -13.39 0.25
C PHE A 131 -0.81 -12.05 0.63
N TYR A 132 -1.39 -10.97 0.11
CA TYR A 132 -0.97 -9.61 0.43
C TYR A 132 -2.20 -8.80 0.83
N PHE A 133 -2.17 -8.19 2.01
CA PHE A 133 -3.20 -7.28 2.48
C PHE A 133 -2.53 -6.12 3.21
N LYS A 134 -2.48 -4.97 2.58
CA LYS A 134 -1.96 -3.72 3.16
C LYS A 134 -2.85 -2.56 2.76
N ALA A 135 -2.84 -1.51 3.59
CA ALA A 135 -3.60 -0.29 3.34
C ALA A 135 -2.79 0.95 3.75
N ALA A 136 -3.28 2.10 3.34
CA ALA A 136 -2.68 3.41 3.61
C ALA A 136 -3.78 4.40 4.03
N PRO A 137 -4.09 4.49 5.32
CA PRO A 137 -5.09 5.42 5.82
C PRO A 137 -4.62 6.87 5.71
N GLN A 138 -5.58 7.74 5.41
CA GLN A 138 -5.47 9.19 5.48
C GLN A 138 -6.46 9.67 6.54
N PHE A 139 -6.04 10.66 7.32
CA PHE A 139 -6.86 11.25 8.38
C PHE A 139 -7.08 12.73 8.10
N GLU A 140 -8.28 13.21 8.42
CA GLU A 140 -8.61 14.64 8.43
C GLU A 140 -9.12 15.00 9.83
N ALA A 141 -8.25 15.62 10.62
CA ALA A 141 -8.55 16.12 11.95
C ALA A 141 -8.69 17.65 11.93
N PRO A 142 -9.43 18.29 12.84
CA PRO A 142 -9.41 19.74 12.97
C PRO A 142 -7.98 20.24 13.19
N ALA A 143 -7.51 21.16 12.34
CA ALA A 143 -6.11 21.59 12.30
C ALA A 143 -5.62 22.16 13.65
N GLU A 144 -6.47 22.89 14.36
CA GLU A 144 -6.17 23.51 15.66
C GLU A 144 -6.29 22.53 16.84
N SER A 145 -6.68 21.28 16.61
CA SER A 145 -6.73 20.26 17.66
C SER A 145 -5.35 19.65 17.92
N LYS A 146 -5.19 19.05 19.09
CA LYS A 146 -3.97 18.26 19.40
C LYS A 146 -3.76 17.06 18.44
N TYR A 147 -4.74 16.77 17.60
CA TYR A 147 -4.72 15.70 16.59
C TYR A 147 -4.39 16.21 15.19
N GLY A 148 -4.17 17.52 15.02
CA GLY A 148 -3.83 18.13 13.73
C GLY A 148 -2.61 17.52 13.04
N TRP A 149 -1.68 16.93 13.80
CA TRP A 149 -0.51 16.23 13.27
C TRP A 149 -0.86 15.04 12.35
N LEU A 150 -2.07 14.48 12.48
CA LEU A 150 -2.57 13.42 11.60
C LEU A 150 -2.73 13.88 10.15
N ASN A 151 -2.96 15.17 9.92
CA ASN A 151 -3.12 15.74 8.58
C ASN A 151 -1.79 15.81 7.82
N ASP A 152 -0.67 15.91 8.54
CA ASP A 152 0.66 16.18 8.01
C ASP A 152 1.58 14.94 8.03
N ALA A 153 0.99 13.75 8.06
CA ALA A 153 1.74 12.49 8.11
C ALA A 153 1.22 11.47 7.10
N LEU A 154 2.11 10.62 6.63
CA LEU A 154 1.77 9.43 5.86
C LEU A 154 1.69 8.22 6.78
N PHE A 155 0.74 7.34 6.48
CA PHE A 155 0.51 6.13 7.27
C PHE A 155 0.47 4.89 6.39
N VAL A 156 0.88 3.78 6.98
CA VAL A 156 0.70 2.43 6.44
C VAL A 156 -0.06 1.59 7.44
N CYS A 157 -0.85 0.64 6.94
CA CYS A 157 -1.71 -0.18 7.75
C CYS A 157 -1.57 -1.66 7.39
N GLU A 158 -1.54 -2.49 8.41
CA GLU A 158 -1.64 -3.94 8.30
C GLU A 158 -2.99 -4.40 8.88
N PRO A 159 -3.97 -4.69 8.00
CA PRO A 159 -5.23 -5.27 8.41
C PRO A 159 -5.07 -6.76 8.72
N GLU A 160 -5.76 -7.22 9.76
CA GLU A 160 -5.77 -8.63 10.16
C GLU A 160 -7.14 -9.07 10.67
N TRP A 161 -7.48 -10.33 10.46
CA TRP A 161 -8.60 -10.99 11.11
C TRP A 161 -8.08 -11.81 12.28
N THR A 162 -8.66 -11.59 13.46
CA THR A 162 -8.33 -12.35 14.65
C THR A 162 -9.51 -13.23 15.06
N GLN A 163 -9.26 -14.33 15.79
CA GLN A 163 -10.34 -15.18 16.32
C GLN A 163 -11.06 -14.50 17.49
N GLU A 164 -10.41 -13.58 18.15
CA GLU A 164 -10.86 -12.92 19.38
C GLU A 164 -11.81 -11.75 19.13
N PHE A 165 -11.79 -11.19 17.92
CA PHE A 165 -12.58 -10.02 17.55
C PHE A 165 -13.40 -10.27 16.28
N LYS A 166 -14.72 -10.12 16.39
CA LYS A 166 -15.64 -10.25 15.26
C LYS A 166 -15.66 -8.95 14.45
N GLY A 167 -14.72 -8.80 13.52
CA GLY A 167 -14.51 -7.61 12.71
C GLY A 167 -13.12 -7.65 12.08
N ILE A 168 -12.56 -6.48 11.83
CA ILE A 168 -11.19 -6.35 11.34
C ILE A 168 -10.36 -5.48 12.29
N VAL A 169 -9.13 -5.91 12.56
CA VAL A 169 -8.14 -5.14 13.32
C VAL A 169 -7.21 -4.45 12.34
N LEU A 170 -7.02 -3.16 12.50
CA LEU A 170 -6.17 -2.33 11.68
C LEU A 170 -5.02 -1.80 12.54
N ASN A 171 -3.82 -2.32 12.32
CA ASN A 171 -2.62 -1.78 12.96
C ASN A 171 -2.04 -0.71 12.04
N VAL A 172 -1.85 0.50 12.55
CA VAL A 172 -1.46 1.68 11.77
C VAL A 172 -0.15 2.23 12.28
N TRP A 173 0.78 2.47 11.36
CA TRP A 173 2.06 3.10 11.62
C TRP A 173 2.21 4.39 10.82
N ARG A 174 2.79 5.39 11.45
CA ARG A 174 3.28 6.62 10.81
C ARG A 174 4.61 6.34 10.12
N VAL A 175 4.80 6.85 8.92
CA VAL A 175 6.09 6.87 8.21
C VAL A 175 6.89 8.08 8.70
N LYS A 176 8.14 7.85 9.14
CA LYS A 176 9.07 8.88 9.58
C LYS A 176 10.12 9.22 8.52
#